data_ab2462fe5e7f0d981424be2ea06cdf6f
#
_entry.id   ab2462fe5e7f0d981424be2ea06cdf6f
#
_cell.length_a   1.000
_cell.length_b   1.000
_cell.length_c   1.000
_cell.angle_alpha   90.00
_cell.angle_beta   90.00
_cell.angle_gamma   90.00
#
_symmetry.space_group_name_H-M   'P 1'
#
loop_
_entity.id
_entity.type
_entity.pdbx_description
1 polymer ?
#
loop_
_entity_poly.entity_id
_entity_poly.type
_entity_poly.pdbx_seq_one_letter_code
_entity_poly.pdbx_strand_id
1 'polypeptide(L)'
;HADARQAAVARLLADVPDSVALHHDLTTAAAGTVVRTIRDATGIVSAGEAPLVNDCACCALREDLVPELRRLADAGLTRLAVVELWDSVEPKAMAEVVATGGLRLTSVITAVDPALLLPYLADGDDLAEVGLAAAATDRRTVADTFARQLEYAPVLAVVSSEQADDEDRALLAQLHPTARRVPIDALDVTDGEGRGTDWFAPARPPATGWTPPGWEADPVHTTNAAPPHGCGSPDVATSGAGAIDGAGTTADAGAGADAPGADPAAPGAGPRSERIGSGAGGTEPRSGRTGSALVDAAFAGFDVEAAAAAQHPACALLPAEADEAGVGTLVWHRRRPFHPERLYAALEDLTCAAARSRGRFWLADRPDTLLHWDAAGGALCVESAGPWLASLPDAAWDMVPPVRRAAAALDWHPEHGDCCQHLVFTSPGLDREGLELLLESCLLTDAEYAAGPAAWKRLPPAFDSLLEV
;
A
#
# COMPACT_ATOMS: atom_id res chain seq x y z
N HIS A 1 17.62 -0.97 4.76
CA HIS A 1 18.88 -0.27 5.13
C HIS A 1 19.01 -0.21 6.65
N ALA A 2 19.74 -1.17 7.25
CA ALA A 2 19.86 -1.31 8.71
C ALA A 2 20.37 -0.02 9.38
N ASP A 3 21.42 0.59 8.86
CA ASP A 3 22.02 1.79 9.43
C ASP A 3 21.06 2.98 9.39
N ALA A 4 20.38 3.19 8.27
CA ALA A 4 19.36 4.25 8.13
C ALA A 4 18.19 4.03 9.11
N ARG A 5 17.74 2.78 9.27
CA ARG A 5 16.69 2.40 10.23
C ARG A 5 17.13 2.71 11.67
N GLN A 6 18.33 2.27 12.04
CA GLN A 6 18.87 2.53 13.38
C GLN A 6 19.03 4.03 13.65
N ALA A 7 19.49 4.82 12.66
CA ALA A 7 19.60 6.27 12.77
C ALA A 7 18.22 6.93 12.97
N ALA A 8 17.20 6.53 12.20
CA ALA A 8 15.85 7.04 12.34
C ALA A 8 15.25 6.73 13.73
N VAL A 9 15.43 5.50 14.21
CA VAL A 9 14.97 5.08 15.55
C VAL A 9 15.70 5.85 16.64
N ALA A 10 17.03 5.95 16.58
CA ALA A 10 17.82 6.71 17.54
C ALA A 10 17.39 8.18 17.60
N ARG A 11 17.10 8.78 16.44
CA ARG A 11 16.60 10.15 16.36
C ARG A 11 15.23 10.30 17.02
N LEU A 12 14.27 9.40 16.75
CA LEU A 12 12.95 9.44 17.40
C LEU A 12 13.05 9.29 18.90
N LEU A 13 13.89 8.38 19.41
CA LEU A 13 14.11 8.19 20.85
C LEU A 13 14.73 9.43 21.52
N ALA A 14 15.62 10.11 20.82
CA ALA A 14 16.25 11.35 21.35
C ALA A 14 15.28 12.53 21.36
N ASP A 15 14.43 12.67 20.33
CA ASP A 15 13.57 13.83 20.17
C ASP A 15 12.22 13.69 20.90
N VAL A 16 11.77 12.46 21.19
CA VAL A 16 10.48 12.19 21.83
C VAL A 16 10.73 11.63 23.23
N PRO A 17 10.55 12.44 24.29
CA PRO A 17 10.62 11.95 25.66
C PRO A 17 9.61 10.82 25.92
N ASP A 18 9.97 9.89 26.79
CA ASP A 18 9.15 8.72 27.15
C ASP A 18 8.81 7.85 25.94
N SER A 19 9.72 7.77 24.97
CA SER A 19 9.62 6.84 23.85
C SER A 19 10.47 5.59 24.07
N VAL A 20 10.04 4.48 23.46
CA VAL A 20 10.78 3.23 23.44
C VAL A 20 10.80 2.66 22.02
N ALA A 21 11.86 1.93 21.68
CA ALA A 21 11.93 1.11 20.47
C ALA A 21 11.87 -0.37 20.86
N LEU A 22 11.01 -1.11 20.20
CA LEU A 22 10.85 -2.54 20.31
C LEU A 22 11.38 -3.19 19.04
N HIS A 23 12.37 -4.05 19.16
CA HIS A 23 13.01 -4.75 18.05
C HIS A 23 13.00 -6.26 18.29
N HIS A 24 12.74 -7.02 17.23
CA HIS A 24 12.88 -8.47 17.23
C HIS A 24 14.03 -8.82 16.27
N ASP A 25 15.09 -9.36 16.84
CA ASP A 25 16.25 -9.88 16.11
C ASP A 25 15.96 -11.30 15.64
N LEU A 26 15.94 -11.52 14.35
CA LEU A 26 15.65 -12.82 13.73
C LEU A 26 16.92 -13.64 13.43
N THR A 27 18.11 -13.15 13.73
CA THR A 27 19.36 -13.90 13.51
C THR A 27 19.40 -15.24 14.22
N THR A 28 18.69 -15.36 15.34
CA THR A 28 18.58 -16.57 16.15
C THR A 28 17.45 -17.49 15.72
N ALA A 29 16.71 -17.16 14.66
CA ALA A 29 15.57 -17.96 14.18
C ALA A 29 15.97 -19.40 13.84
N ALA A 30 17.14 -19.62 13.26
CA ALA A 30 17.68 -20.95 12.99
C ALA A 30 17.93 -21.77 14.27
N ALA A 31 18.10 -21.13 15.44
CA ALA A 31 18.23 -21.77 16.74
C ALA A 31 16.88 -21.97 17.46
N GLY A 32 15.76 -21.62 16.84
CA GLY A 32 14.42 -21.84 17.35
C GLY A 32 13.87 -20.72 18.23
N THR A 33 14.51 -19.54 18.27
CA THR A 33 14.10 -18.40 19.08
C THR A 33 14.24 -17.09 18.33
N VAL A 34 13.47 -16.07 18.76
CA VAL A 34 13.59 -14.68 18.33
C VAL A 34 13.93 -13.86 19.57
N VAL A 35 14.94 -13.00 19.48
CA VAL A 35 15.35 -12.14 20.58
C VAL A 35 14.64 -10.80 20.49
N ARG A 36 13.77 -10.50 21.48
CA ARG A 36 13.15 -9.19 21.61
C ARG A 36 14.01 -8.28 22.48
N THR A 37 14.22 -7.05 22.02
CA THR A 37 14.80 -5.97 22.82
C THR A 37 13.88 -4.75 22.86
N ILE A 38 13.79 -4.13 24.05
CA ILE A 38 13.16 -2.82 24.23
C ILE A 38 14.24 -1.88 24.72
N ARG A 39 14.40 -0.76 24.03
CA ARG A 39 15.38 0.27 24.36
C ARG A 39 14.75 1.66 24.37
N ASP A 40 15.30 2.54 25.15
CA ASP A 40 15.01 3.98 25.14
C ASP A 40 16.24 4.78 24.71
N ALA A 41 16.21 6.10 24.88
CA ALA A 41 17.35 6.97 24.57
C ALA A 41 18.61 6.68 25.42
N THR A 42 18.48 5.98 26.55
CA THR A 42 19.59 5.67 27.48
C THR A 42 20.19 4.28 27.25
N GLY A 43 19.49 3.40 26.53
CA GLY A 43 19.96 2.04 26.22
C GLY A 43 18.87 0.97 26.35
N ILE A 44 19.29 -0.28 26.50
CA ILE A 44 18.38 -1.42 26.61
C ILE A 44 17.69 -1.39 27.98
N VAL A 45 16.36 -1.30 27.97
CA VAL A 45 15.50 -1.35 29.15
C VAL A 45 15.08 -2.79 29.49
N SER A 46 14.84 -3.59 28.48
CA SER A 46 14.40 -4.99 28.63
C SER A 46 14.84 -5.83 27.45
N ALA A 47 15.14 -7.09 27.71
CA ALA A 47 15.39 -8.11 26.69
C ALA A 47 14.65 -9.40 27.07
N GLY A 48 14.23 -10.16 26.07
CA GLY A 48 13.55 -11.44 26.23
C GLY A 48 13.66 -12.29 24.98
N GLU A 49 13.31 -13.55 25.08
CA GLU A 49 13.27 -14.49 23.97
C GLU A 49 11.82 -14.95 23.74
N ALA A 50 11.42 -15.04 22.49
CA ALA A 50 10.17 -15.65 22.06
C ALA A 50 10.48 -16.91 21.26
N PRO A 51 9.82 -18.06 21.56
CA PRO A 51 10.00 -19.27 20.77
C PRO A 51 9.41 -19.09 19.38
N LEU A 52 9.96 -19.80 18.38
CA LEU A 52 9.35 -19.84 17.05
C LEU A 52 7.94 -20.43 17.12
N VAL A 53 7.07 -19.91 16.28
CA VAL A 53 5.70 -20.39 16.10
C VAL A 53 5.61 -20.99 14.69
N ASN A 54 5.28 -22.27 14.60
CA ASN A 54 5.24 -23.03 13.34
C ASN A 54 6.55 -22.93 12.52
N ASP A 55 7.69 -22.97 13.21
CA ASP A 55 9.03 -22.81 12.62
C ASP A 55 9.18 -21.51 11.77
N CYS A 56 8.44 -20.46 12.14
CA CYS A 56 8.41 -19.18 11.46
C CYS A 56 8.67 -18.03 12.43
N ALA A 57 9.71 -17.25 12.17
CA ALA A 57 10.08 -16.08 12.96
C ALA A 57 9.03 -14.95 12.85
N CYS A 58 8.43 -14.75 11.68
CA CYS A 58 7.35 -13.76 11.51
C CYS A 58 6.10 -14.10 12.33
N CYS A 59 5.78 -15.40 12.49
CA CYS A 59 4.68 -15.84 13.34
C CYS A 59 4.99 -15.59 14.81
N ALA A 60 6.21 -15.90 15.25
CA ALA A 60 6.67 -15.61 16.62
C ALA A 60 6.60 -14.11 16.93
N LEU A 61 7.06 -13.27 15.99
CA LEU A 61 6.99 -11.82 16.11
C LEU A 61 5.54 -11.34 16.25
N ARG A 62 4.61 -11.87 15.45
CA ARG A 62 3.18 -11.49 15.53
C ARG A 62 2.57 -11.82 16.90
N GLU A 63 2.90 -12.97 17.47
CA GLU A 63 2.35 -13.40 18.75
C GLU A 63 2.96 -12.66 19.95
N ASP A 64 4.22 -12.23 19.86
CA ASP A 64 4.91 -11.51 20.93
C ASP A 64 4.66 -9.98 20.88
N LEU A 65 4.57 -9.41 19.68
CA LEU A 65 4.52 -7.96 19.46
C LEU A 65 3.31 -7.29 20.13
N VAL A 66 2.09 -7.78 19.85
CA VAL A 66 0.86 -7.14 20.33
C VAL A 66 0.72 -7.21 21.85
N PRO A 67 0.95 -8.35 22.52
CA PRO A 67 0.96 -8.41 24.00
C PRO A 67 1.95 -7.44 24.62
N GLU A 68 3.16 -7.32 24.06
CA GLU A 68 4.18 -6.43 24.61
C GLU A 68 3.84 -4.96 24.41
N LEU A 69 3.33 -4.57 23.24
CA LEU A 69 2.84 -3.22 22.98
C LEU A 69 1.66 -2.86 23.91
N ARG A 70 0.74 -3.80 24.18
CA ARG A 70 -0.35 -3.59 25.15
C ARG A 70 0.19 -3.41 26.55
N ARG A 71 1.16 -4.21 26.97
CA ARG A 71 1.83 -4.05 28.27
C ARG A 71 2.44 -2.65 28.44
N LEU A 72 3.09 -2.13 27.40
CA LEU A 72 3.65 -0.77 27.39
C LEU A 72 2.54 0.30 27.45
N ALA A 73 1.46 0.12 26.71
CA ALA A 73 0.32 1.03 26.72
C ALA A 73 -0.39 1.05 28.07
N ASP A 74 -0.64 -0.11 28.69
CA ASP A 74 -1.32 -0.25 29.97
C ASP A 74 -0.49 0.33 31.13
N ALA A 75 0.84 0.30 31.01
CA ALA A 75 1.72 0.96 31.97
C ALA A 75 1.57 2.50 31.97
N GLY A 76 1.07 3.10 30.89
CA GLY A 76 0.76 4.52 30.78
C GLY A 76 1.97 5.46 30.81
N LEU A 77 3.19 4.93 30.70
CA LEU A 77 4.44 5.68 30.79
C LEU A 77 5.07 5.93 29.40
N THR A 78 4.59 5.23 28.38
CA THR A 78 5.15 5.29 27.02
C THR A 78 4.32 6.24 26.14
N ARG A 79 4.96 7.30 25.67
CA ARG A 79 4.34 8.26 24.74
C ARG A 79 4.34 7.78 23.31
N LEU A 80 5.43 7.12 22.89
CA LEU A 80 5.63 6.56 21.56
C LEU A 80 6.33 5.21 21.68
N ALA A 81 5.75 4.16 21.13
CA ALA A 81 6.42 2.89 20.90
C ALA A 81 6.79 2.78 19.43
N VAL A 82 8.06 2.71 19.13
CA VAL A 82 8.59 2.50 17.78
C VAL A 82 8.80 1.00 17.59
N VAL A 83 8.09 0.40 16.64
CA VAL A 83 8.35 -0.99 16.25
C VAL A 83 9.43 -0.98 15.17
N GLU A 84 10.63 -1.37 15.55
CA GLU A 84 11.77 -1.48 14.66
C GLU A 84 11.78 -2.86 14.00
N LEU A 85 11.30 -2.93 12.76
CA LEU A 85 11.18 -4.19 12.02
C LEU A 85 12.56 -4.69 11.55
N TRP A 86 12.71 -6.01 11.53
CA TRP A 86 13.85 -6.68 10.91
C TRP A 86 13.87 -6.46 9.39
N ASP A 87 15.05 -6.56 8.77
CA ASP A 87 15.26 -6.18 7.35
C ASP A 87 14.41 -6.97 6.36
N SER A 88 14.01 -8.20 6.67
CA SER A 88 13.15 -9.00 5.80
C SER A 88 11.66 -8.92 6.13
N VAL A 89 11.26 -8.14 7.13
CA VAL A 89 9.86 -8.05 7.56
C VAL A 89 9.15 -6.94 6.80
N GLU A 90 8.07 -7.30 6.12
CA GLU A 90 7.25 -6.34 5.40
C GLU A 90 6.35 -5.55 6.35
N PRO A 91 6.32 -4.21 6.25
CA PRO A 91 5.59 -3.36 7.17
C PRO A 91 4.07 -3.55 7.09
N LYS A 92 3.52 -3.92 5.93
CA LYS A 92 2.09 -4.16 5.72
C LYS A 92 1.54 -5.19 6.71
N ALA A 93 2.15 -6.36 6.74
CA ALA A 93 1.69 -7.45 7.60
C ALA A 93 1.74 -7.06 9.09
N MET A 94 2.76 -6.31 9.51
CA MET A 94 2.88 -5.88 10.91
C MET A 94 1.93 -4.73 11.23
N ALA A 95 1.67 -3.81 10.31
CA ALA A 95 0.68 -2.75 10.47
C ALA A 95 -0.72 -3.33 10.69
N GLU A 96 -1.11 -4.33 9.90
CA GLU A 96 -2.38 -5.05 10.05
C GLU A 96 -2.48 -5.78 11.41
N VAL A 97 -1.39 -6.43 11.85
CA VAL A 97 -1.33 -7.10 13.17
C VAL A 97 -1.49 -6.10 14.31
N VAL A 98 -0.82 -4.96 14.28
CA VAL A 98 -0.93 -3.92 15.30
C VAL A 98 -2.33 -3.32 15.34
N ALA A 99 -2.93 -3.03 14.17
CA ALA A 99 -4.28 -2.49 14.07
C ALA A 99 -5.34 -3.46 14.59
N THR A 100 -5.28 -4.74 14.20
CA THR A 100 -6.19 -5.78 14.71
C THR A 100 -6.00 -6.04 16.20
N GLY A 101 -4.81 -5.73 16.72
CA GLY A 101 -4.53 -5.72 18.16
C GLY A 101 -5.25 -4.63 18.95
N GLY A 102 -6.00 -3.74 18.31
CA GLY A 102 -6.71 -2.63 18.96
C GLY A 102 -5.77 -1.50 19.41
N LEU A 103 -4.55 -1.45 18.88
CA LEU A 103 -3.57 -0.41 19.14
C LEU A 103 -3.63 0.68 18.05
N ARG A 104 -3.31 1.91 18.45
CA ARG A 104 -3.28 3.03 17.51
C ARG A 104 -1.95 3.07 16.80
N LEU A 105 -1.95 2.74 15.51
CA LEU A 105 -0.82 2.96 14.62
C LEU A 105 -0.83 4.43 14.16
N THR A 106 0.28 5.15 14.37
CA THR A 106 0.37 6.58 14.06
C THR A 106 1.16 6.87 12.80
N SER A 107 2.04 5.98 12.37
CA SER A 107 2.80 6.11 11.14
C SER A 107 3.44 4.78 10.73
N VAL A 108 3.73 4.63 9.46
CA VAL A 108 4.70 3.67 8.92
C VAL A 108 5.77 4.46 8.20
N ILE A 109 7.03 4.20 8.55
CA ILE A 109 8.18 4.96 8.06
C ILE A 109 9.22 3.99 7.54
N THR A 110 9.63 4.13 6.29
CA THR A 110 10.80 3.41 5.76
C THR A 110 12.02 4.32 5.77
N ALA A 111 13.08 3.88 6.42
CA ALA A 111 14.34 4.61 6.46
C ALA A 111 15.20 4.22 5.25
N VAL A 112 15.70 5.23 4.54
CA VAL A 112 16.34 5.05 3.23
C VAL A 112 17.69 5.78 3.21
N ASP A 113 18.73 5.09 2.72
CA ASP A 113 19.93 5.71 2.18
C ASP A 113 19.79 5.76 0.66
N PRO A 114 19.70 6.95 0.05
CA PRO A 114 19.48 7.07 -1.39
C PRO A 114 20.55 6.39 -2.25
N ALA A 115 21.81 6.42 -1.83
CA ALA A 115 22.92 5.79 -2.55
C ALA A 115 22.80 4.25 -2.63
N LEU A 116 21.95 3.65 -1.81
CA LEU A 116 21.73 2.21 -1.78
C LEU A 116 20.43 1.76 -2.48
N LEU A 117 19.68 2.68 -3.08
CA LEU A 117 18.40 2.35 -3.74
C LEU A 117 18.61 1.35 -4.89
N LEU A 118 19.42 1.75 -5.86
CA LEU A 118 19.67 0.90 -7.04
C LEU A 118 20.39 -0.41 -6.69
N PRO A 119 21.42 -0.42 -5.82
CA PRO A 119 22.01 -1.68 -5.36
C PRO A 119 21.01 -2.67 -4.76
N TYR A 120 20.08 -2.21 -3.92
CA TYR A 120 19.07 -3.08 -3.32
C TYR A 120 17.98 -3.50 -4.30
N LEU A 121 17.57 -2.61 -5.22
CA LEU A 121 16.58 -2.95 -6.26
C LEU A 121 17.13 -3.88 -7.34
N ALA A 122 18.44 -3.94 -7.50
CA ALA A 122 19.10 -4.85 -8.45
C ALA A 122 19.53 -6.18 -7.80
N ASP A 123 19.40 -6.31 -6.47
CA ASP A 123 19.82 -7.48 -5.73
C ASP A 123 18.80 -8.61 -5.80
N GLY A 124 19.00 -9.55 -6.70
CA GLY A 124 18.15 -10.71 -6.91
C GLY A 124 18.43 -11.88 -5.98
N ASP A 125 19.35 -11.75 -5.00
CA ASP A 125 19.68 -12.84 -4.08
C ASP A 125 18.47 -13.19 -3.20
N ASP A 126 18.26 -14.49 -2.96
CA ASP A 126 17.25 -14.98 -2.03
C ASP A 126 17.58 -14.51 -0.60
N LEU A 127 16.55 -14.11 0.17
CA LEU A 127 16.72 -13.74 1.58
C LEU A 127 17.41 -14.84 2.40
N ALA A 128 17.28 -16.11 1.99
CA ALA A 128 17.94 -17.24 2.63
C ALA A 128 19.46 -17.24 2.40
N GLU A 129 19.92 -16.81 1.22
CA GLU A 129 21.36 -16.76 0.86
C GLU A 129 22.08 -15.66 1.63
N VAL A 130 21.41 -14.55 1.87
CA VAL A 130 21.94 -13.42 2.64
C VAL A 130 21.65 -13.49 4.14
N GLY A 131 21.07 -14.60 4.63
CA GLY A 131 20.81 -14.84 6.06
C GLY A 131 19.66 -14.01 6.65
N LEU A 132 18.75 -13.51 5.81
CA LEU A 132 17.61 -12.69 6.21
C LEU A 132 16.27 -13.43 6.18
N ALA A 133 16.22 -14.69 5.72
CA ALA A 133 14.98 -15.45 5.63
C ALA A 133 14.31 -15.63 7.00
N ALA A 134 12.99 -15.35 7.05
CA ALA A 134 12.19 -15.51 8.24
C ALA A 134 11.73 -16.97 8.48
N ALA A 135 11.80 -17.82 7.46
CA ALA A 135 11.47 -19.26 7.50
C ALA A 135 12.26 -19.99 6.41
N ALA A 136 12.38 -21.30 6.56
CA ALA A 136 13.05 -22.14 5.55
C ALA A 136 12.35 -22.18 4.18
N THR A 137 11.07 -21.80 4.16
CA THR A 137 10.23 -21.71 2.95
C THR A 137 10.20 -20.32 2.33
N ASP A 138 10.92 -19.35 2.89
CA ASP A 138 10.97 -17.98 2.36
C ASP A 138 11.72 -17.96 1.02
N ARG A 139 11.05 -17.53 -0.03
CA ARG A 139 11.55 -17.46 -1.40
C ARG A 139 11.65 -16.01 -1.93
N ARG A 140 11.43 -15.05 -1.05
CA ARG A 140 11.53 -13.64 -1.42
C ARG A 140 12.99 -13.26 -1.65
N THR A 141 13.19 -12.33 -2.57
CA THR A 141 14.51 -11.72 -2.82
C THR A 141 14.70 -10.45 -2.00
N VAL A 142 15.94 -9.98 -1.93
CA VAL A 142 16.28 -8.69 -1.32
C VAL A 142 15.53 -7.56 -2.04
N ALA A 143 15.60 -7.52 -3.37
CA ALA A 143 14.97 -6.48 -4.17
C ALA A 143 13.44 -6.41 -4.01
N ASP A 144 12.78 -7.58 -4.08
CA ASP A 144 11.33 -7.69 -3.91
C ASP A 144 10.87 -7.20 -2.52
N THR A 145 11.54 -7.67 -1.48
CA THR A 145 11.26 -7.25 -0.10
C THR A 145 11.48 -5.76 0.10
N PHE A 146 12.60 -5.23 -0.40
CA PHE A 146 12.93 -3.82 -0.29
C PHE A 146 11.93 -2.92 -1.05
N ALA A 147 11.56 -3.30 -2.27
CA ALA A 147 10.56 -2.57 -3.05
C ALA A 147 9.22 -2.45 -2.30
N ARG A 148 8.73 -3.55 -1.71
CA ARG A 148 7.49 -3.55 -0.93
C ARG A 148 7.60 -2.71 0.36
N GLN A 149 8.75 -2.73 1.03
CA GLN A 149 9.02 -1.88 2.20
C GLN A 149 9.02 -0.39 1.82
N LEU A 150 9.63 -0.05 0.68
CA LEU A 150 9.70 1.33 0.19
C LEU A 150 8.31 1.87 -0.16
N GLU A 151 7.52 1.07 -0.89
CA GLU A 151 6.26 1.51 -1.51
C GLU A 151 5.06 1.50 -0.55
N TYR A 152 5.12 0.74 0.54
CA TYR A 152 4.04 0.72 1.54
C TYR A 152 4.05 1.94 2.46
N ALA A 153 5.21 2.48 2.78
CA ALA A 153 5.34 3.54 3.77
C ALA A 153 4.98 4.92 3.19
N PRO A 154 4.00 5.64 3.75
CA PRO A 154 3.67 7.00 3.31
C PRO A 154 4.75 8.02 3.66
N VAL A 155 5.73 7.62 4.48
CA VAL A 155 6.85 8.45 4.91
C VAL A 155 8.16 7.74 4.65
N LEU A 156 9.08 8.43 3.99
CA LEU A 156 10.46 8.00 3.81
C LEU A 156 11.37 8.88 4.66
N ALA A 157 12.03 8.27 5.65
CA ALA A 157 13.06 8.94 6.44
C ALA A 157 14.41 8.76 5.72
N VAL A 158 14.97 9.86 5.25
CA VAL A 158 16.13 9.87 4.34
C VAL A 158 17.38 10.32 5.08
N VAL A 159 18.44 9.50 5.03
CA VAL A 159 19.77 9.92 5.51
C VAL A 159 20.42 10.88 4.54
N SER A 160 21.18 11.81 5.07
CA SER A 160 22.10 12.61 4.26
C SER A 160 23.29 11.74 3.87
N SER A 161 23.42 11.44 2.57
CA SER A 161 24.53 10.64 2.03
C SER A 161 25.35 11.50 1.06
N GLU A 162 26.65 11.58 1.30
CA GLU A 162 27.59 12.23 0.38
C GLU A 162 27.79 11.44 -0.93
N GLN A 163 27.39 10.18 -0.93
CA GLN A 163 27.51 9.27 -2.07
C GLN A 163 26.29 9.35 -2.98
N ALA A 164 25.17 9.85 -2.49
CA ALA A 164 23.95 10.00 -3.25
C ALA A 164 24.02 11.18 -4.21
N ASP A 165 23.64 10.97 -5.45
CA ASP A 165 23.66 11.97 -6.52
C ASP A 165 22.25 12.35 -7.04
N ASP A 166 22.21 13.02 -8.18
CA ASP A 166 20.95 13.46 -8.78
C ASP A 166 20.15 12.29 -9.38
N GLU A 167 20.83 11.23 -9.83
CA GLU A 167 20.19 10.00 -10.32
C GLU A 167 19.47 9.27 -9.18
N ASP A 168 20.12 9.07 -8.03
CA ASP A 168 19.51 8.48 -6.84
C ASP A 168 18.29 9.27 -6.36
N ARG A 169 18.39 10.60 -6.43
CA ARG A 169 17.29 11.52 -6.07
C ARG A 169 16.09 11.35 -7.02
N ALA A 170 16.36 11.31 -8.31
CA ALA A 170 15.33 11.10 -9.33
C ALA A 170 14.69 9.71 -9.20
N LEU A 171 15.51 8.69 -8.96
CA LEU A 171 15.04 7.31 -8.74
C LEU A 171 14.08 7.24 -7.54
N LEU A 172 14.48 7.77 -6.38
CA LEU A 172 13.61 7.79 -5.20
C LEU A 172 12.30 8.55 -5.46
N ALA A 173 12.37 9.67 -6.17
CA ALA A 173 11.20 10.48 -6.49
C ALA A 173 10.23 9.77 -7.43
N GLN A 174 10.75 9.01 -8.40
CA GLN A 174 9.94 8.28 -9.39
C GLN A 174 9.38 6.97 -8.84
N LEU A 175 10.11 6.26 -7.97
CA LEU A 175 9.63 5.03 -7.34
C LEU A 175 8.43 5.25 -6.41
N HIS A 176 8.47 6.31 -5.60
CA HIS A 176 7.38 6.61 -4.66
C HIS A 176 7.05 8.11 -4.62
N PRO A 177 6.38 8.64 -5.67
CA PRO A 177 6.13 10.07 -5.83
C PRO A 177 5.20 10.67 -4.76
N THR A 178 4.35 9.86 -4.13
CA THR A 178 3.39 10.30 -3.11
C THR A 178 3.92 10.27 -1.69
N ALA A 179 5.07 9.62 -1.44
CA ALA A 179 5.65 9.55 -0.11
C ALA A 179 6.18 10.91 0.35
N ARG A 180 5.91 11.24 1.61
CA ARG A 180 6.55 12.38 2.29
C ARG A 180 7.98 12.02 2.66
N ARG A 181 8.95 12.74 2.12
CA ARG A 181 10.37 12.57 2.45
C ARG A 181 10.73 13.50 3.60
N VAL A 182 11.37 12.96 4.64
CA VAL A 182 11.81 13.70 5.81
C VAL A 182 13.26 13.38 6.14
N PRO A 183 14.09 14.37 6.56
CA PRO A 183 15.47 14.10 6.95
C PRO A 183 15.52 13.34 8.27
N ILE A 184 16.45 12.40 8.39
CA ILE A 184 16.80 11.75 9.65
C ILE A 184 17.71 12.69 10.46
N ASP A 185 18.71 13.27 9.81
CA ASP A 185 19.65 14.18 10.44
C ASP A 185 19.03 15.56 10.68
N ALA A 186 19.48 16.25 11.72
CA ALA A 186 19.15 17.65 11.87
C ALA A 186 19.82 18.41 10.72
N LEU A 187 19.01 19.02 9.84
CA LEU A 187 19.56 19.96 8.88
C LEU A 187 20.13 21.14 9.67
N ASP A 188 21.45 21.25 9.71
CA ASP A 188 22.09 22.49 10.14
C ASP A 188 21.70 23.56 9.10
N VAL A 189 20.79 24.44 9.48
CA VAL A 189 20.26 25.54 8.63
C VAL A 189 21.38 26.59 8.31
N THR A 190 22.62 26.32 8.71
CA THR A 190 23.75 27.28 8.62
C THR A 190 24.62 27.09 7.38
N ASP A 191 24.50 25.98 6.64
CA ASP A 191 25.31 25.82 5.44
C ASP A 191 24.56 26.27 4.18
N GLY A 192 24.83 27.51 3.80
CA GLY A 192 24.26 28.25 2.69
C GLY A 192 24.67 27.77 1.29
N GLU A 193 24.77 26.46 1.03
CA GLU A 193 24.92 25.91 -0.32
C GLU A 193 23.92 24.79 -0.54
N GLY A 194 22.94 25.09 -1.35
CA GLY A 194 21.66 24.45 -1.65
C GLY A 194 21.62 22.99 -2.11
N ARG A 195 22.54 22.10 -1.70
CA ARG A 195 22.48 20.69 -2.08
C ARG A 195 21.66 19.80 -1.15
N GLY A 196 21.40 20.22 0.09
CA GLY A 196 20.70 19.41 1.08
C GLY A 196 19.17 19.53 1.08
N THR A 197 18.60 20.58 0.48
CA THR A 197 17.17 20.90 0.58
C THR A 197 16.28 20.24 -0.51
N ASP A 198 16.86 19.82 -1.63
CA ASP A 198 16.13 19.26 -2.75
C ASP A 198 15.53 17.86 -2.48
N TRP A 199 16.16 17.08 -1.59
CA TRP A 199 15.62 15.76 -1.19
C TRP A 199 14.23 15.83 -0.57
N PHE A 200 13.91 16.98 0.05
CA PHE A 200 12.67 17.18 0.82
C PHE A 200 11.66 18.07 0.09
N ALA A 201 11.99 18.51 -1.12
CA ALA A 201 11.02 19.21 -1.96
C ALA A 201 9.80 18.30 -2.22
N PRO A 202 8.57 18.84 -2.14
CA PRO A 202 7.40 18.05 -2.52
C PRO A 202 7.58 17.59 -3.98
N ALA A 203 7.28 16.32 -4.25
CA ALA A 203 7.24 15.82 -5.61
C ALA A 203 6.38 16.76 -6.45
N ARG A 204 6.88 17.15 -7.62
CA ARG A 204 6.10 17.98 -8.53
C ARG A 204 4.78 17.26 -8.79
N PRO A 205 3.62 17.91 -8.60
CA PRO A 205 2.36 17.25 -8.90
C PRO A 205 2.42 16.78 -10.37
N PRO A 206 1.92 15.58 -10.67
CA PRO A 206 1.87 15.11 -12.04
C PRO A 206 1.23 16.21 -12.87
N ALA A 207 1.80 16.49 -14.05
CA ALA A 207 1.26 17.50 -14.94
C ALA A 207 -0.21 17.12 -15.20
N THR A 208 -1.13 17.92 -14.69
CA THR A 208 -2.56 17.78 -14.94
C THR A 208 -2.80 18.08 -16.42
N GLY A 209 -2.70 17.08 -17.26
CA GLY A 209 -2.79 17.29 -18.70
C GLY A 209 -2.65 16.03 -19.55
N TRP A 210 -2.92 14.84 -19.00
CA TRP A 210 -3.12 13.68 -19.87
C TRP A 210 -4.54 13.72 -20.41
N THR A 211 -4.71 14.23 -21.64
CA THR A 211 -5.87 14.00 -22.50
C THR A 211 -5.56 12.77 -23.35
N PRO A 212 -6.37 11.69 -23.28
CA PRO A 212 -6.19 10.54 -24.16
C PRO A 212 -6.23 11.00 -25.63
N PRO A 213 -5.35 10.49 -26.49
CA PRO A 213 -5.41 10.80 -27.90
C PRO A 213 -6.76 10.32 -28.48
N GLY A 214 -7.56 11.28 -28.98
CA GLY A 214 -8.87 11.00 -29.61
C GLY A 214 -10.09 11.53 -28.83
N TRP A 215 -9.92 12.21 -27.68
CA TRP A 215 -11.02 12.89 -27.02
C TRP A 215 -11.17 14.33 -27.53
N GLU A 216 -12.02 14.55 -28.53
CA GLU A 216 -12.61 15.87 -28.79
C GLU A 216 -13.83 16.01 -27.87
N ALA A 217 -13.78 16.99 -26.97
CA ALA A 217 -14.91 17.31 -26.10
C ALA A 217 -16.00 17.93 -26.95
N ASP A 218 -17.06 17.20 -27.22
CA ASP A 218 -18.31 17.80 -27.70
C ASP A 218 -18.88 18.71 -26.59
N PRO A 219 -19.30 19.94 -26.91
CA PRO A 219 -19.87 20.85 -25.93
C PRO A 219 -21.22 20.31 -25.44
N VAL A 220 -21.25 19.89 -24.18
CA VAL A 220 -22.49 19.46 -23.51
C VAL A 220 -23.44 20.67 -23.39
N HIS A 221 -24.47 20.69 -24.21
CA HIS A 221 -25.66 21.49 -23.99
C HIS A 221 -26.34 21.04 -22.69
N THR A 222 -26.28 21.89 -21.67
CA THR A 222 -27.12 21.77 -20.47
C THR A 222 -28.58 22.07 -20.85
N THR A 223 -29.36 21.02 -21.04
CA THR A 223 -30.83 21.15 -20.98
C THR A 223 -31.35 20.30 -19.81
N ASN A 224 -31.91 21.01 -18.83
CA ASN A 224 -32.76 20.45 -17.81
C ASN A 224 -33.94 19.73 -18.46
N ALA A 225 -34.08 18.41 -18.21
CA ALA A 225 -35.35 17.72 -18.45
C ALA A 225 -35.60 16.73 -17.33
N ALA A 226 -36.75 16.92 -16.69
CA ALA A 226 -37.32 16.11 -15.63
C ALA A 226 -37.71 14.70 -16.13
N PRO A 227 -37.83 13.69 -15.24
CA PRO A 227 -38.14 12.32 -15.64
C PRO A 227 -39.59 12.14 -16.03
N PRO A 228 -39.92 11.29 -17.02
CA PRO A 228 -41.31 10.95 -17.30
C PRO A 228 -41.79 9.80 -16.42
N HIS A 229 -42.97 9.98 -15.91
CA HIS A 229 -43.81 8.99 -15.23
C HIS A 229 -44.43 7.99 -16.23
N GLY A 230 -44.45 6.72 -15.84
CA GLY A 230 -45.65 5.89 -15.85
C GLY A 230 -45.95 5.03 -17.05
N CYS A 231 -46.42 3.85 -16.71
CA CYS A 231 -47.28 2.86 -17.40
C CYS A 231 -46.51 1.66 -17.96
N GLY A 232 -46.86 0.42 -17.64
CA GLY A 232 -48.03 -0.26 -17.18
C GLY A 232 -47.81 -1.74 -17.42
N SER A 233 -48.18 -2.58 -16.48
CA SER A 233 -48.20 -4.02 -16.59
C SER A 233 -49.20 -4.50 -17.69
N PRO A 234 -49.07 -5.72 -18.17
CA PRO A 234 -50.16 -6.62 -17.93
C PRO A 234 -49.76 -8.01 -17.39
N ASP A 235 -50.67 -8.52 -16.58
CA ASP A 235 -50.81 -9.86 -16.07
C ASP A 235 -50.86 -10.97 -17.17
N VAL A 236 -50.44 -12.17 -16.80
CA VAL A 236 -51.18 -13.45 -17.02
C VAL A 236 -50.39 -14.57 -16.33
N ALA A 237 -50.85 -15.08 -15.22
CA ALA A 237 -51.63 -16.28 -14.91
C ALA A 237 -50.85 -17.63 -14.91
N THR A 238 -50.74 -18.15 -13.69
CA THR A 238 -51.20 -19.46 -13.15
C THR A 238 -50.53 -20.77 -13.58
N SER A 239 -50.16 -21.44 -12.58
CA SER A 239 -50.42 -22.86 -12.09
C SER A 239 -49.09 -23.58 -11.87
N GLY A 240 -48.89 -24.33 -10.80
CA GLY A 240 -49.62 -24.98 -9.77
C GLY A 240 -48.71 -25.90 -9.00
N ALA A 241 -48.94 -25.94 -7.73
CA ALA A 241 -48.96 -27.06 -6.82
C ALA A 241 -47.76 -28.02 -6.63
N GLY A 242 -47.42 -28.18 -5.36
CA GLY A 242 -46.69 -29.31 -4.83
C GLY A 242 -46.18 -29.10 -3.41
N ALA A 243 -47.05 -29.24 -2.42
CA ALA A 243 -46.76 -29.33 -0.98
C ALA A 243 -46.27 -30.76 -0.63
N ILE A 244 -45.50 -30.89 0.43
CA ILE A 244 -45.52 -31.86 1.56
C ILE A 244 -44.45 -31.40 2.57
N ASP A 245 -44.81 -30.95 3.73
CA ASP A 245 -45.14 -31.52 5.06
C ASP A 245 -44.01 -32.25 5.78
N GLY A 246 -43.88 -31.84 7.04
CA GLY A 246 -43.30 -32.61 8.12
C GLY A 246 -42.45 -31.77 9.08
N ALA A 247 -43.01 -31.07 10.06
CA ALA A 247 -43.33 -31.45 11.43
C ALA A 247 -42.09 -31.85 12.24
N GLY A 248 -41.82 -31.28 13.33
CA GLY A 248 -42.39 -30.96 14.62
C GLY A 248 -41.30 -30.73 15.64
N THR A 249 -41.61 -29.96 16.49
CA THR A 249 -42.00 -29.90 17.90
C THR A 249 -40.90 -29.48 18.85
N THR A 250 -41.23 -28.35 19.49
CA THR A 250 -41.53 -28.08 20.92
C THR A 250 -40.35 -28.12 21.89
N ALA A 251 -40.16 -27.30 22.81
CA ALA A 251 -40.79 -26.44 23.80
C ALA A 251 -39.66 -26.09 24.79
N ASP A 252 -39.63 -25.19 25.66
CA ASP A 252 -40.50 -24.40 26.49
C ASP A 252 -39.67 -23.52 27.41
N ALA A 253 -40.11 -22.30 27.58
CA ALA A 253 -40.49 -21.57 28.78
C ALA A 253 -39.50 -21.22 29.93
N GLY A 254 -39.63 -19.98 30.38
CA GLY A 254 -39.47 -19.47 31.71
C GLY A 254 -38.70 -18.14 31.80
N ALA A 255 -39.28 -16.95 31.72
CA ALA A 255 -40.16 -16.19 32.60
C ALA A 255 -39.45 -15.61 33.85
N GLY A 256 -39.64 -14.28 34.03
CA GLY A 256 -39.52 -13.54 35.25
C GLY A 256 -38.61 -12.32 35.17
N ALA A 257 -39.05 -11.09 34.78
CA ALA A 257 -39.77 -10.08 35.60
C ALA A 257 -38.93 -9.56 36.76
N ASP A 258 -38.50 -8.28 36.72
CA ASP A 258 -39.13 -7.13 37.39
C ASP A 258 -38.24 -5.87 37.27
N ALA A 259 -38.85 -4.77 36.85
CA ALA A 259 -38.42 -3.40 37.13
C ALA A 259 -39.26 -2.90 38.30
N PRO A 260 -38.99 -1.79 39.01
CA PRO A 260 -39.15 -0.41 38.58
C PRO A 260 -38.14 0.57 39.22
N GLY A 261 -37.82 1.71 38.72
CA GLY A 261 -38.61 2.91 38.58
C GLY A 261 -37.95 4.08 39.30
N ALA A 262 -37.93 5.23 38.63
CA ALA A 262 -38.10 6.60 39.13
C ALA A 262 -37.00 7.62 38.75
N ASP A 263 -37.26 8.43 37.77
CA ASP A 263 -36.97 9.86 37.67
C ASP A 263 -37.83 10.67 38.71
N PRO A 264 -37.66 11.99 39.00
CA PRO A 264 -37.04 13.08 38.20
C PRO A 264 -36.36 14.21 39.04
N ALA A 265 -35.69 15.17 38.40
CA ALA A 265 -35.91 16.61 38.59
C ALA A 265 -34.75 17.51 38.17
N ALA A 266 -34.92 18.35 37.16
CA ALA A 266 -34.30 19.66 37.03
C ALA A 266 -35.25 20.70 37.76
N PRO A 267 -34.89 21.96 38.02
CA PRO A 267 -34.25 22.97 37.16
C PRO A 267 -33.44 24.07 37.92
N GLY A 268 -32.85 25.02 37.15
CA GLY A 268 -32.50 26.35 37.68
C GLY A 268 -31.34 27.01 36.92
N ALA A 269 -31.62 27.78 35.92
CA ALA A 269 -31.58 29.23 35.70
C ALA A 269 -30.26 29.98 35.97
N GLY A 270 -29.72 30.64 34.89
CA GLY A 270 -28.62 31.58 34.89
C GLY A 270 -28.87 32.92 35.61
N PRO A 271 -27.98 33.89 35.52
CA PRO A 271 -28.03 34.87 34.44
C PRO A 271 -26.67 35.45 33.93
N ARG A 272 -26.77 35.95 32.74
CA ARG A 272 -26.17 37.03 31.94
C ARG A 272 -25.14 38.00 32.53
N SER A 273 -24.13 38.22 31.65
CA SER A 273 -23.67 39.52 31.13
C SER A 273 -22.72 40.36 32.00
N GLU A 274 -21.53 40.64 31.47
CA GLU A 274 -21.16 42.00 31.06
C GLU A 274 -19.79 42.04 30.39
N ARG A 275 -19.73 42.82 29.30
CA ARG A 275 -18.53 43.24 28.59
C ARG A 275 -17.78 44.30 29.41
N ILE A 276 -16.52 44.42 29.18
CA ILE A 276 -15.73 45.65 28.88
C ILE A 276 -14.26 45.37 29.21
N GLY A 277 -13.39 45.70 28.22
CA GLY A 277 -12.15 46.35 28.49
C GLY A 277 -10.96 45.87 27.66
N SER A 278 -10.71 46.60 26.58
CA SER A 278 -9.49 46.67 25.81
C SER A 278 -8.22 46.83 26.69
N GLY A 279 -7.17 46.11 26.30
CA GLY A 279 -5.85 46.39 26.88
C GLY A 279 -4.74 45.55 26.27
N ALA A 280 -4.02 46.17 25.36
CA ALA A 280 -2.57 46.02 25.05
C ALA A 280 -2.00 44.64 24.70
N GLY A 281 -1.50 44.58 23.50
CA GLY A 281 -0.60 43.60 22.95
C GLY A 281 0.53 43.19 23.87
N GLY A 282 0.50 41.93 24.19
CA GLY A 282 1.64 41.15 24.57
C GLY A 282 1.84 40.10 23.49
N THR A 283 2.72 40.36 22.58
CA THR A 283 3.26 39.35 21.69
C THR A 283 4.09 38.42 22.58
N GLU A 284 3.44 37.37 23.11
CA GLU A 284 4.21 36.25 23.62
C GLU A 284 5.00 35.69 22.44
N PRO A 285 6.34 35.55 22.57
CA PRO A 285 7.10 34.84 21.58
C PRO A 285 6.53 33.38 21.58
N ARG A 286 5.88 33.01 20.48
CA ARG A 286 5.71 31.60 20.16
C ARG A 286 7.11 31.00 20.18
N SER A 287 7.45 30.41 21.32
CA SER A 287 8.57 29.49 21.46
C SER A 287 8.40 28.48 20.35
N GLY A 288 9.15 28.66 19.27
CA GLY A 288 9.22 27.74 18.16
C GLY A 288 9.74 26.41 18.69
N ARG A 289 8.82 25.50 19.00
CA ARG A 289 9.12 24.09 18.96
C ARG A 289 9.33 23.76 17.48
N THR A 290 10.55 23.87 17.02
CA THR A 290 11.01 23.20 15.82
C THR A 290 11.00 21.69 16.16
N GLY A 291 9.82 21.08 16.13
CA GLY A 291 9.71 19.63 16.13
C GLY A 291 10.45 19.13 14.89
N SER A 292 11.31 18.12 15.04
CA SER A 292 11.92 17.44 13.91
C SER A 292 10.82 17.00 12.94
N ALA A 293 11.02 17.19 11.64
CA ALA A 293 10.07 16.75 10.60
C ALA A 293 9.76 15.24 10.71
N LEU A 294 10.72 14.47 11.21
CA LEU A 294 10.57 13.05 11.48
C LEU A 294 9.60 12.78 12.66
N VAL A 295 9.66 13.61 13.72
CA VAL A 295 8.72 13.50 14.84
C VAL A 295 7.31 13.84 14.39
N ASP A 296 7.13 14.93 13.62
CA ASP A 296 5.80 15.27 13.07
C ASP A 296 5.25 14.15 12.18
N ALA A 297 6.12 13.49 11.41
CA ALA A 297 5.74 12.35 10.59
C ALA A 297 5.36 11.13 11.42
N ALA A 298 6.05 10.86 12.55
CA ALA A 298 5.75 9.74 13.43
C ALA A 298 4.37 9.87 14.12
N PHE A 299 3.83 11.08 14.24
CA PHE A 299 2.51 11.36 14.84
C PHE A 299 1.43 11.77 13.83
N ALA A 300 1.68 11.67 12.54
CA ALA A 300 0.78 12.17 11.49
C ALA A 300 -0.59 11.48 11.44
N GLY A 301 -0.68 10.25 11.93
CA GLY A 301 -1.82 9.35 11.76
C GLY A 301 -1.63 8.42 10.57
N PHE A 302 -2.11 7.17 10.70
CA PHE A 302 -2.00 6.15 9.66
C PHE A 302 -3.29 5.34 9.58
N ASP A 303 -3.80 5.21 8.36
CA ASP A 303 -4.99 4.42 8.06
C ASP A 303 -4.56 3.14 7.34
N VAL A 304 -4.64 2.00 8.05
CA VAL A 304 -4.20 0.70 7.54
C VAL A 304 -5.07 0.22 6.38
N GLU A 305 -6.38 0.49 6.43
CA GLU A 305 -7.31 0.07 5.36
C GLU A 305 -7.07 0.89 4.08
N ALA A 306 -6.87 2.20 4.22
CA ALA A 306 -6.52 3.05 3.09
C ALA A 306 -5.17 2.68 2.48
N ALA A 307 -4.16 2.36 3.30
CA ALA A 307 -2.85 1.92 2.84
C ALA A 307 -2.93 0.56 2.13
N ALA A 308 -3.70 -0.40 2.66
CA ALA A 308 -3.93 -1.69 2.01
C ALA A 308 -4.65 -1.53 0.67
N ALA A 309 -5.66 -0.65 0.61
CA ALA A 309 -6.36 -0.33 -0.64
C ALA A 309 -5.44 0.30 -1.68
N ALA A 310 -4.53 1.18 -1.27
CA ALA A 310 -3.54 1.82 -2.16
C ALA A 310 -2.52 0.82 -2.75
N GLN A 311 -2.31 -0.32 -2.09
CA GLN A 311 -1.45 -1.41 -2.57
C GLN A 311 -2.18 -2.37 -3.53
N HIS A 312 -3.52 -2.36 -3.55
CA HIS A 312 -4.26 -3.29 -4.40
C HIS A 312 -4.08 -2.91 -5.88
N PRO A 313 -3.68 -3.83 -6.79
CA PRO A 313 -3.31 -3.52 -8.17
C PRO A 313 -4.37 -2.75 -8.96
N ALA A 314 -5.65 -2.99 -8.66
CA ALA A 314 -6.77 -2.27 -9.30
C ALA A 314 -6.89 -0.80 -8.86
N CYS A 315 -6.33 -0.41 -7.72
CA CYS A 315 -6.46 0.92 -7.11
C CYS A 315 -5.12 1.61 -6.90
N ALA A 316 -4.00 0.89 -7.08
CA ALA A 316 -2.67 1.40 -6.81
C ALA A 316 -2.38 2.69 -7.58
N LEU A 317 -1.88 3.69 -6.87
CA LEU A 317 -1.36 4.91 -7.47
C LEU A 317 0.04 4.61 -8.00
N LEU A 318 0.10 4.24 -9.28
CA LEU A 318 1.36 3.98 -9.96
C LEU A 318 2.09 5.29 -10.28
N PRO A 319 3.45 5.27 -10.39
CA PRO A 319 4.21 6.42 -10.85
C PRO A 319 3.72 6.95 -12.19
N ALA A 320 3.84 8.25 -12.38
CA ALA A 320 3.56 8.89 -13.67
C ALA A 320 4.79 8.82 -14.59
N GLU A 321 4.56 9.03 -15.87
CA GLU A 321 5.60 9.20 -16.89
C GLU A 321 6.63 10.25 -16.44
N ALA A 322 7.91 9.90 -16.45
CA ALA A 322 8.99 10.80 -16.05
C ALA A 322 10.30 10.50 -16.79
N ASP A 323 11.14 11.51 -16.91
CA ASP A 323 12.51 11.41 -17.42
C ASP A 323 13.33 12.53 -16.79
N GLU A 324 14.11 12.21 -15.77
CA GLU A 324 14.90 13.18 -15.02
C GLU A 324 16.21 12.57 -14.54
N ALA A 325 17.30 13.30 -14.69
CA ALA A 325 18.65 12.92 -14.25
C ALA A 325 19.09 11.52 -14.70
N GLY A 326 18.68 11.07 -15.91
CA GLY A 326 19.02 9.74 -16.42
C GLY A 326 18.09 8.61 -15.97
N VAL A 327 17.13 8.90 -15.08
CA VAL A 327 16.12 7.93 -14.65
C VAL A 327 14.85 8.13 -15.47
N GLY A 328 14.39 7.06 -16.12
CA GLY A 328 13.15 7.02 -16.87
C GLY A 328 12.05 6.22 -16.15
N THR A 329 10.83 6.72 -16.21
CA THR A 329 9.62 5.95 -15.91
C THR A 329 8.75 5.88 -17.15
N LEU A 330 8.48 4.66 -17.64
CA LEU A 330 7.53 4.38 -18.71
C LEU A 330 6.21 3.94 -18.13
N VAL A 331 5.11 4.61 -18.50
CA VAL A 331 3.74 4.18 -18.21
C VAL A 331 3.13 3.60 -19.47
N TRP A 332 3.00 2.29 -19.51
CA TRP A 332 2.46 1.59 -20.68
C TRP A 332 1.03 1.13 -20.41
N HIS A 333 0.09 1.68 -21.19
CA HIS A 333 -1.33 1.40 -21.03
C HIS A 333 -1.94 0.98 -22.37
N ARG A 334 -2.60 -0.21 -22.40
CA ARG A 334 -3.27 -0.75 -23.58
C ARG A 334 -4.57 -1.46 -23.19
N ARG A 335 -5.51 -1.52 -24.14
CA ARG A 335 -6.82 -2.17 -23.95
C ARG A 335 -6.99 -3.41 -24.83
N ARG A 336 -5.93 -4.15 -24.96
CA ARG A 336 -5.89 -5.43 -25.66
C ARG A 336 -5.21 -6.45 -24.78
N PRO A 337 -5.75 -7.69 -24.64
CA PRO A 337 -5.11 -8.69 -23.78
C PRO A 337 -3.80 -9.19 -24.36
N PHE A 338 -2.89 -9.60 -23.49
CA PHE A 338 -1.68 -10.33 -23.86
C PHE A 338 -2.00 -11.75 -24.32
N HIS A 339 -1.25 -12.24 -25.28
CA HIS A 339 -1.18 -13.66 -25.62
C HIS A 339 -0.32 -14.38 -24.57
N PRO A 340 -0.83 -15.41 -23.86
CA PRO A 340 -0.13 -16.00 -22.71
C PRO A 340 1.24 -16.55 -23.06
N GLU A 341 1.41 -17.30 -24.15
CA GLU A 341 2.72 -17.86 -24.51
C GLU A 341 3.72 -16.78 -24.97
N ARG A 342 3.26 -15.74 -25.68
CA ARG A 342 4.17 -14.65 -26.11
C ARG A 342 4.67 -13.83 -24.92
N LEU A 343 3.77 -13.49 -23.99
CA LEU A 343 4.16 -12.80 -22.77
C LEU A 343 5.09 -13.68 -21.93
N TYR A 344 4.77 -14.97 -21.78
CA TYR A 344 5.59 -15.89 -21.01
C TYR A 344 7.01 -16.02 -21.57
N ALA A 345 7.15 -16.08 -22.89
CA ALA A 345 8.45 -16.13 -23.56
C ALA A 345 9.27 -14.82 -23.43
N ALA A 346 8.62 -13.70 -23.16
CA ALA A 346 9.26 -12.39 -22.99
C ALA A 346 9.53 -12.03 -21.50
N LEU A 347 9.18 -12.89 -20.53
CA LEU A 347 9.25 -12.56 -19.10
C LEU A 347 10.67 -12.19 -18.66
N GLU A 348 11.67 -12.94 -19.07
CA GLU A 348 13.07 -12.68 -18.69
C GLU A 348 13.54 -11.31 -19.20
N ASP A 349 13.27 -10.99 -20.46
CA ASP A 349 13.61 -9.70 -21.05
C ASP A 349 12.86 -8.54 -20.37
N LEU A 350 11.57 -8.73 -20.05
CA LEU A 350 10.74 -7.71 -19.41
C LEU A 350 11.13 -7.46 -17.94
N THR A 351 11.50 -8.49 -17.20
CA THR A 351 11.91 -8.35 -15.79
C THR A 351 13.29 -7.74 -15.65
N CYS A 352 14.17 -7.98 -16.61
CA CYS A 352 15.50 -7.39 -16.66
C CYS A 352 15.55 -6.00 -17.31
N ALA A 353 14.46 -5.54 -17.95
CA ALA A 353 14.43 -4.25 -18.65
C ALA A 353 14.44 -3.03 -17.72
N ALA A 354 14.08 -3.19 -16.45
CA ALA A 354 13.99 -2.11 -15.49
C ALA A 354 14.33 -2.57 -14.07
N ALA A 355 14.89 -1.67 -13.27
CA ALA A 355 15.17 -1.92 -11.85
C ALA A 355 13.88 -2.21 -11.06
N ARG A 356 12.77 -1.60 -11.47
CA ARG A 356 11.44 -1.81 -10.88
C ARG A 356 10.35 -1.78 -11.95
N SER A 357 9.49 -2.82 -11.96
CA SER A 357 8.25 -2.77 -12.74
C SER A 357 7.07 -3.30 -11.94
N ARG A 358 5.90 -2.68 -12.11
CA ARG A 358 4.68 -3.05 -11.39
C ARG A 358 3.41 -2.60 -12.11
N GLY A 359 2.30 -3.22 -11.76
CA GLY A 359 1.03 -2.83 -12.32
C GLY A 359 0.02 -3.96 -12.39
N ARG A 360 -0.91 -3.84 -13.33
CA ARG A 360 -1.93 -4.83 -13.59
C ARG A 360 -1.94 -5.20 -15.07
N PHE A 361 -2.30 -6.45 -15.35
CA PHE A 361 -2.34 -6.92 -16.72
C PHE A 361 -3.48 -7.91 -16.97
N TRP A 362 -3.80 -8.07 -18.24
CA TRP A 362 -4.93 -8.82 -18.74
C TRP A 362 -4.46 -9.89 -19.72
N LEU A 363 -4.66 -11.17 -19.38
CA LEU A 363 -4.35 -12.32 -20.22
C LEU A 363 -5.57 -12.80 -21.00
N ALA A 364 -5.35 -13.22 -22.24
CA ALA A 364 -6.41 -13.68 -23.13
C ALA A 364 -7.04 -15.01 -22.69
N ASP A 365 -6.25 -15.95 -22.15
CA ASP A 365 -6.75 -17.25 -21.66
C ASP A 365 -7.55 -17.11 -20.35
N ARG A 366 -7.39 -15.99 -19.62
CA ARG A 366 -8.07 -15.68 -18.36
C ARG A 366 -8.72 -14.29 -18.40
N PRO A 367 -9.64 -14.03 -19.37
CA PRO A 367 -10.12 -12.68 -19.64
C PRO A 367 -10.92 -12.06 -18.49
N ASP A 368 -11.38 -12.86 -17.56
CA ASP A 368 -12.20 -12.42 -16.42
C ASP A 368 -11.36 -12.09 -15.18
N THR A 369 -10.03 -12.38 -15.19
CA THR A 369 -9.13 -12.27 -14.05
C THR A 369 -8.20 -11.08 -14.19
N LEU A 370 -8.17 -10.22 -13.16
CA LEU A 370 -7.18 -9.17 -13.01
C LEU A 370 -5.92 -9.78 -12.41
N LEU A 371 -4.80 -9.64 -13.11
CA LEU A 371 -3.50 -10.12 -12.66
C LEU A 371 -2.61 -8.97 -12.22
N HIS A 372 -1.87 -9.20 -11.15
CA HIS A 372 -0.86 -8.30 -10.63
C HIS A 372 0.52 -8.64 -11.21
N TRP A 373 1.26 -7.63 -11.58
CA TRP A 373 2.66 -7.68 -12.00
C TRP A 373 3.51 -6.95 -10.96
N ASP A 374 4.49 -7.62 -10.41
CA ASP A 374 5.38 -7.06 -9.40
C ASP A 374 6.79 -7.62 -9.59
N ALA A 375 7.73 -6.82 -10.12
CA ALA A 375 9.08 -7.27 -10.43
C ALA A 375 10.15 -6.29 -9.96
N ALA A 376 11.19 -6.83 -9.31
CA ALA A 376 12.40 -6.14 -8.90
C ALA A 376 13.58 -7.12 -8.89
N GLY A 377 14.79 -6.66 -9.21
CA GLY A 377 16.00 -7.48 -9.16
C GLY A 377 15.97 -8.72 -10.07
N GLY A 378 15.23 -8.66 -11.20
CA GLY A 378 15.04 -9.80 -12.10
C GLY A 378 14.02 -10.84 -11.60
N ALA A 379 13.53 -10.74 -10.37
CA ALA A 379 12.46 -11.59 -9.85
C ALA A 379 11.09 -11.02 -10.25
N LEU A 380 10.14 -11.91 -10.56
CA LEU A 380 8.77 -11.56 -10.91
C LEU A 380 7.79 -12.32 -10.02
N CYS A 381 6.91 -11.58 -9.38
CA CYS A 381 5.72 -12.12 -8.72
C CYS A 381 4.48 -11.81 -9.57
N VAL A 382 3.71 -12.86 -9.87
CA VAL A 382 2.42 -12.75 -10.56
C VAL A 382 1.34 -13.34 -9.66
N GLU A 383 0.33 -12.54 -9.35
CA GLU A 383 -0.76 -12.96 -8.47
C GLU A 383 -2.12 -12.62 -9.08
N SER A 384 -3.13 -13.43 -8.75
CA SER A 384 -4.52 -13.08 -9.04
C SER A 384 -5.02 -12.05 -8.02
N ALA A 385 -5.38 -10.86 -8.49
CA ALA A 385 -5.99 -9.82 -7.67
C ALA A 385 -7.53 -9.85 -7.71
N GLY A 386 -8.10 -10.99 -8.12
CA GLY A 386 -9.52 -11.21 -8.24
C GLY A 386 -10.07 -10.90 -9.63
N PRO A 387 -11.39 -10.81 -9.80
CA PRO A 387 -11.99 -10.57 -11.11
C PRO A 387 -11.90 -9.09 -11.51
N TRP A 388 -11.85 -8.82 -12.82
CA TRP A 388 -12.18 -7.51 -13.37
C TRP A 388 -13.61 -7.14 -12.99
N LEU A 389 -13.92 -5.87 -12.71
CA LEU A 389 -15.27 -5.47 -12.33
C LEU A 389 -16.25 -5.66 -13.51
N ALA A 390 -15.79 -5.51 -14.73
CA ALA A 390 -16.57 -5.78 -15.95
C ALA A 390 -17.04 -7.23 -16.07
N SER A 391 -16.39 -8.18 -15.40
CA SER A 391 -16.78 -9.60 -15.40
C SER A 391 -17.74 -9.97 -14.27
N LEU A 392 -17.99 -9.05 -13.33
CA LEU A 392 -18.89 -9.29 -12.20
C LEU A 392 -20.36 -9.06 -12.60
N PRO A 393 -21.29 -9.89 -12.10
CA PRO A 393 -22.73 -9.60 -12.21
C PRO A 393 -23.08 -8.34 -11.40
N ASP A 394 -24.10 -7.60 -11.86
CA ASP A 394 -24.54 -6.34 -11.24
C ASP A 394 -24.75 -6.43 -9.72
N ALA A 395 -25.31 -7.54 -9.25
CA ALA A 395 -25.56 -7.77 -7.82
C ALA A 395 -24.26 -7.86 -6.98
N ALA A 396 -23.11 -8.16 -7.58
CA ALA A 396 -21.83 -8.23 -6.87
C ALA A 396 -21.16 -6.85 -6.72
N TRP A 397 -21.59 -5.86 -7.52
CA TRP A 397 -20.99 -4.52 -7.47
C TRP A 397 -21.21 -3.80 -6.12
N ASP A 398 -22.30 -4.08 -5.43
CA ASP A 398 -22.58 -3.50 -4.11
C ASP A 398 -21.58 -3.98 -3.05
N MET A 399 -20.97 -5.14 -3.25
CA MET A 399 -19.97 -5.73 -2.35
C MET A 399 -18.54 -5.24 -2.65
N VAL A 400 -18.31 -4.57 -3.77
CA VAL A 400 -16.99 -4.04 -4.14
C VAL A 400 -16.68 -2.79 -3.32
N PRO A 401 -15.49 -2.67 -2.71
CA PRO A 401 -15.08 -1.48 -1.98
C PRO A 401 -15.22 -0.20 -2.83
N PRO A 402 -15.67 0.92 -2.25
CA PRO A 402 -15.88 2.17 -2.99
C PRO A 402 -14.64 2.67 -3.74
N VAL A 403 -13.45 2.51 -3.15
CA VAL A 403 -12.17 2.91 -3.77
C VAL A 403 -11.91 2.12 -5.05
N ARG A 404 -12.20 0.82 -5.07
CA ARG A 404 -12.04 -0.02 -6.26
C ARG A 404 -13.03 0.35 -7.36
N ARG A 405 -14.28 0.65 -7.00
CA ARG A 405 -15.29 1.13 -7.96
C ARG A 405 -14.87 2.48 -8.57
N ALA A 406 -14.35 3.39 -7.74
CA ALA A 406 -13.86 4.68 -8.22
C ALA A 406 -12.67 4.52 -9.17
N ALA A 407 -11.72 3.66 -8.85
CA ALA A 407 -10.57 3.37 -9.73
C ALA A 407 -11.02 2.76 -11.07
N ALA A 408 -11.92 1.78 -11.04
CA ALA A 408 -12.47 1.18 -12.24
C ALA A 408 -13.24 2.18 -13.11
N ALA A 409 -13.98 3.12 -12.49
CA ALA A 409 -14.71 4.15 -13.21
C ALA A 409 -13.78 5.11 -14.00
N LEU A 410 -12.58 5.36 -13.50
CA LEU A 410 -11.58 6.17 -14.20
C LEU A 410 -11.03 5.47 -15.45
N ASP A 411 -10.93 4.14 -15.41
CA ASP A 411 -10.40 3.32 -16.50
C ASP A 411 -11.50 2.71 -17.39
N TRP A 412 -12.77 3.01 -17.13
CA TRP A 412 -13.87 2.33 -17.79
C TRP A 412 -13.94 2.58 -19.30
N HIS A 413 -13.90 1.50 -20.07
CA HIS A 413 -14.05 1.52 -21.51
C HIS A 413 -15.39 0.87 -21.93
N PRO A 414 -16.14 1.42 -22.93
CA PRO A 414 -17.45 0.87 -23.32
C PRO A 414 -17.42 -0.59 -23.73
N GLU A 415 -16.33 -1.06 -24.34
CA GLU A 415 -16.19 -2.42 -24.84
C GLU A 415 -15.58 -3.39 -23.82
N HIS A 416 -14.63 -2.90 -22.99
CA HIS A 416 -13.81 -3.75 -22.13
C HIS A 416 -14.02 -3.54 -20.63
N GLY A 417 -14.86 -2.55 -20.26
CA GLY A 417 -14.98 -2.17 -18.86
C GLY A 417 -13.64 -1.67 -18.30
N ASP A 418 -13.24 -2.19 -17.14
CA ASP A 418 -11.99 -1.87 -16.47
C ASP A 418 -10.80 -2.77 -16.92
N CYS A 419 -11.01 -3.69 -17.87
CA CYS A 419 -9.94 -4.55 -18.37
C CYS A 419 -8.90 -3.75 -19.16
N CYS A 420 -7.64 -3.83 -18.74
CA CYS A 420 -6.53 -3.13 -19.40
C CYS A 420 -5.17 -3.74 -19.04
N GLN A 421 -4.17 -3.37 -19.80
CA GLN A 421 -2.77 -3.39 -19.41
C GLN A 421 -2.45 -2.04 -18.79
N HIS A 422 -1.88 -2.02 -17.61
CA HIS A 422 -1.34 -0.82 -16.99
C HIS A 422 -0.08 -1.22 -16.23
N LEU A 423 1.05 -1.13 -16.91
CA LEU A 423 2.36 -1.50 -16.41
C LEU A 423 3.24 -0.26 -16.35
N VAL A 424 4.02 -0.15 -15.30
CA VAL A 424 4.97 0.95 -15.09
C VAL A 424 6.35 0.37 -14.87
N PHE A 425 7.33 0.90 -15.58
CA PHE A 425 8.74 0.49 -15.53
C PHE A 425 9.58 1.70 -15.16
N THR A 426 10.40 1.59 -14.12
CA THR A 426 11.28 2.66 -13.63
C THR A 426 12.70 2.16 -13.54
N SER A 427 13.64 2.83 -14.20
CA SER A 427 15.05 2.48 -14.18
C SER A 427 15.94 3.64 -14.61
N PRO A 428 17.16 3.75 -14.09
CA PRO A 428 18.23 4.47 -14.77
C PRO A 428 18.46 3.88 -16.18
N GLY A 429 18.66 4.74 -17.16
CA GLY A 429 18.97 4.35 -18.53
C GLY A 429 17.90 3.51 -19.24
N LEU A 430 16.62 3.64 -18.89
CA LEU A 430 15.49 2.85 -19.42
C LEU A 430 15.39 2.96 -20.95
N ASP A 431 15.50 1.82 -21.65
CA ASP A 431 15.20 1.71 -23.09
C ASP A 431 13.69 1.64 -23.33
N ARG A 432 13.04 2.81 -23.39
CA ARG A 432 11.59 2.92 -23.55
C ARG A 432 11.10 2.36 -24.88
N GLU A 433 11.82 2.64 -25.97
CA GLU A 433 11.40 2.22 -27.32
C GLU A 433 11.48 0.70 -27.46
N GLY A 434 12.59 0.08 -27.02
CA GLY A 434 12.75 -1.36 -27.04
C GLY A 434 11.71 -2.06 -26.17
N LEU A 435 11.44 -1.52 -24.99
CA LEU A 435 10.45 -2.06 -24.06
C LEU A 435 9.02 -1.96 -24.61
N GLU A 436 8.63 -0.82 -25.20
CA GLU A 436 7.32 -0.68 -25.84
C GLU A 436 7.15 -1.67 -27.00
N LEU A 437 8.14 -1.83 -27.87
CA LEU A 437 8.09 -2.79 -28.97
C LEU A 437 7.93 -4.23 -28.46
N LEU A 438 8.64 -4.59 -27.39
CA LEU A 438 8.55 -5.92 -26.79
C LEU A 438 7.14 -6.17 -26.21
N LEU A 439 6.60 -5.24 -25.43
CA LEU A 439 5.26 -5.32 -24.87
C LEU A 439 4.17 -5.41 -25.94
N GLU A 440 4.28 -4.58 -27.01
CA GLU A 440 3.35 -4.61 -28.14
C GLU A 440 3.37 -5.97 -28.86
N SER A 441 4.54 -6.61 -28.98
CA SER A 441 4.69 -7.92 -29.63
C SER A 441 3.98 -9.03 -28.86
N CYS A 442 3.76 -8.85 -27.54
CA CYS A 442 3.07 -9.80 -26.69
C CYS A 442 1.54 -9.70 -26.76
N LEU A 443 0.97 -8.62 -27.29
CA LEU A 443 -0.47 -8.44 -27.42
C LEU A 443 -1.08 -9.40 -28.46
N LEU A 444 -2.37 -9.74 -28.32
CA LEU A 444 -3.10 -10.44 -29.36
C LEU A 444 -3.01 -9.67 -30.69
N THR A 445 -2.81 -10.38 -31.79
CA THR A 445 -2.95 -9.84 -33.15
C THR A 445 -4.40 -9.46 -33.45
N ASP A 446 -4.65 -8.68 -34.49
CA ASP A 446 -6.02 -8.31 -34.90
C ASP A 446 -6.89 -9.54 -35.19
N ALA A 447 -6.32 -10.56 -35.80
CA ALA A 447 -7.03 -11.80 -36.12
C ALA A 447 -7.39 -12.61 -34.85
N GLU A 448 -6.46 -12.72 -33.88
CA GLU A 448 -6.68 -13.38 -32.60
C GLU A 448 -7.70 -12.61 -31.76
N TYR A 449 -7.58 -11.28 -31.74
CA TYR A 449 -8.52 -10.43 -31.02
C TYR A 449 -9.93 -10.53 -31.59
N ALA A 450 -10.10 -10.48 -32.91
CA ALA A 450 -11.38 -10.62 -33.59
C ALA A 450 -12.05 -12.00 -33.40
N ALA A 451 -11.28 -13.04 -33.03
CA ALA A 451 -11.82 -14.36 -32.72
C ALA A 451 -12.62 -14.40 -31.39
N GLY A 452 -12.43 -13.38 -30.54
CA GLY A 452 -13.22 -13.13 -29.33
C GLY A 452 -12.91 -14.02 -28.12
N PRO A 453 -13.48 -13.69 -26.94
CA PRO A 453 -13.13 -14.32 -25.65
C PRO A 453 -13.29 -15.84 -25.61
N ALA A 454 -14.26 -16.41 -26.35
CA ALA A 454 -14.43 -17.84 -26.43
C ALA A 454 -13.27 -18.57 -27.14
N ALA A 455 -12.58 -17.88 -28.05
CA ALA A 455 -11.37 -18.40 -28.68
C ALA A 455 -10.15 -18.18 -27.78
N TRP A 456 -10.05 -17.02 -27.12
CA TRP A 456 -8.96 -16.68 -26.23
C TRP A 456 -8.81 -17.68 -25.07
N LYS A 457 -9.93 -18.07 -24.42
CA LYS A 457 -9.96 -19.07 -23.34
C LYS A 457 -9.46 -20.47 -23.74
N ARG A 458 -9.19 -20.72 -25.03
CA ARG A 458 -8.59 -21.97 -25.53
C ARG A 458 -7.11 -21.86 -25.82
N LEU A 459 -6.51 -20.70 -25.61
CA LEU A 459 -5.05 -20.52 -25.70
C LEU A 459 -4.37 -21.35 -24.60
N PRO A 460 -3.14 -21.84 -24.83
CA PRO A 460 -2.40 -22.57 -23.82
C PRO A 460 -2.18 -21.74 -22.54
N PRO A 461 -2.45 -22.30 -21.35
CA PRO A 461 -2.32 -21.56 -20.09
C PRO A 461 -0.87 -21.51 -19.61
N ALA A 462 -0.05 -20.66 -20.22
CA ALA A 462 1.39 -20.58 -19.96
C ALA A 462 1.74 -20.08 -18.54
N PHE A 463 0.80 -19.42 -17.84
CA PHE A 463 1.01 -18.83 -16.51
C PHE A 463 0.57 -19.72 -15.35
N ASP A 464 0.08 -20.95 -15.58
CA ASP A 464 -0.41 -21.82 -14.50
C ASP A 464 0.67 -22.09 -13.44
N SER A 465 1.92 -22.29 -13.86
CA SER A 465 3.04 -22.54 -12.95
C SER A 465 3.40 -21.32 -12.08
N LEU A 466 3.15 -20.11 -12.56
CA LEU A 466 3.40 -18.87 -11.80
C LEU A 466 2.23 -18.53 -10.89
N LEU A 467 1.03 -18.98 -11.24
CA LEU A 467 -0.20 -18.71 -10.48
C LEU A 467 -0.55 -19.83 -9.48
N GLU A 468 0.31 -20.86 -9.37
CA GLU A 468 0.12 -22.02 -8.49
C GLU A 468 -1.25 -22.72 -8.66
N VAL A 469 -1.73 -22.84 -9.92
CA VAL A 469 -3.05 -23.39 -10.28
C VAL A 469 -2.91 -24.83 -10.81
#